data_b29ee469a682ccbb786de43794749fad
#
_entry.id   b29ee469a682ccbb786de43794749fad
#
_cell.length_a   1.000
_cell.length_b   1.000
_cell.length_c   1.000
_cell.angle_alpha   90.00
_cell.angle_beta   90.00
_cell.angle_gamma   90.00
#
_symmetry.space_group_name_H-M   'P 1'
#
loop_
_entity.id
_entity.type
_entity.pdbx_description
1 polymer ?
#
loop_
_entity_poly.entity_id
_entity_poly.type
_entity_poly.pdbx_seq_one_letter_code
_entity_poly.pdbx_strand_id
1 'polypeptide(L)'
;MSGQSGFQLTADAVQLRERYSVRYFIGPWAPGLVAFAALRPGERVLDVACGTGLVARLAATAVGPTGQVTGLDINENMLVVARSLPPPPGASVIWVEGDAGAMDFPGASFDVILCQQGLQFFPDQAAALREMHRVLVPGGRVLLSVWRSAGPYNVAVAQALEQYAGVATATRYRSSRVVPDAGALQRLLAEAGFRKVHIRRSAMTIRLPSLESFVLGHLSGGSVAGAVAALSEEQRAALARQVKLALQAYADGDGVAVPDEINLAAAQA
;
A
#
# COMPACT_ATOMS: atom_id res chain seq x y z
N MET A 1 -3.62 -13.14 24.86
CA MET A 1 -2.65 -13.22 23.75
C MET A 1 -3.44 -12.99 22.47
N SER A 2 -3.54 -11.73 22.05
CA SER A 2 -4.19 -11.34 20.78
C SER A 2 -3.25 -11.76 19.64
N GLY A 3 -3.65 -12.78 18.89
CA GLY A 3 -2.93 -13.14 17.68
C GLY A 3 -2.92 -11.94 16.72
N GLN A 4 -1.74 -11.42 16.41
CA GLN A 4 -1.55 -10.40 15.38
C GLN A 4 -2.00 -10.98 14.03
N SER A 5 -3.24 -10.75 13.66
CA SER A 5 -3.82 -11.16 12.38
C SER A 5 -3.74 -10.01 11.38
N GLY A 6 -2.54 -9.67 10.94
CA GLY A 6 -2.30 -8.65 9.95
C GLY A 6 -1.24 -9.07 8.93
N PHE A 7 -0.93 -8.21 7.98
CA PHE A 7 0.11 -8.43 6.98
C PHE A 7 1.50 -8.36 7.64
N GLN A 8 2.09 -9.52 7.91
CA GLN A 8 3.41 -9.63 8.55
C GLN A 8 4.48 -10.08 7.54
N LEU A 9 5.60 -9.38 7.52
CA LEU A 9 6.80 -9.69 6.73
C LEU A 9 8.03 -9.76 7.63
N THR A 10 8.97 -10.63 7.27
CA THR A 10 10.30 -10.66 7.88
C THR A 10 11.13 -9.44 7.45
N ALA A 11 12.20 -9.12 8.18
CA ALA A 11 13.09 -8.00 7.85
C ALA A 11 13.62 -8.06 6.40
N ASP A 12 14.07 -9.23 5.95
CA ASP A 12 14.58 -9.42 4.58
C ASP A 12 13.48 -9.20 3.54
N ALA A 13 12.27 -9.69 3.80
CA ALA A 13 11.13 -9.49 2.89
C ALA A 13 10.74 -8.01 2.80
N VAL A 14 10.86 -7.24 3.90
CA VAL A 14 10.60 -5.78 3.87
C VAL A 14 11.63 -5.05 3.01
N GLN A 15 12.91 -5.41 3.08
CA GLN A 15 13.93 -4.82 2.21
C GLN A 15 13.68 -5.13 0.73
N LEU A 16 13.29 -6.36 0.40
CA LEU A 16 12.88 -6.72 -0.96
C LEU A 16 11.62 -5.98 -1.39
N ARG A 17 10.64 -5.81 -0.49
CA ARG A 17 9.44 -5.02 -0.75
C ARG A 17 9.78 -3.56 -1.07
N GLU A 18 10.70 -2.94 -0.31
CA GLU A 18 11.17 -1.58 -0.58
C GLU A 18 11.79 -1.49 -1.98
N ARG A 19 12.70 -2.40 -2.28
CA ARG A 19 13.44 -2.43 -3.54
C ARG A 19 12.56 -2.65 -4.77
N TYR A 20 11.50 -3.46 -4.66
CA TYR A 20 10.67 -3.88 -5.80
C TYR A 20 9.25 -3.30 -5.74
N SER A 21 8.50 -3.55 -4.67
CA SER A 21 7.10 -3.14 -4.60
C SER A 21 6.94 -1.63 -4.38
N VAL A 22 7.67 -1.09 -3.40
CA VAL A 22 7.59 0.35 -3.10
C VAL A 22 8.12 1.14 -4.27
N ARG A 23 9.30 0.82 -4.76
CA ARG A 23 9.93 1.57 -5.84
C ARG A 23 9.10 1.62 -7.13
N TYR A 24 8.47 0.52 -7.53
CA TYR A 24 7.87 0.40 -8.87
C TYR A 24 6.34 0.41 -8.88
N PHE A 25 5.67 -0.05 -7.82
CA PHE A 25 4.20 -0.14 -7.80
C PHE A 25 3.54 0.83 -6.82
N ILE A 26 4.06 0.97 -5.61
CA ILE A 26 3.44 1.77 -4.56
C ILE A 26 3.89 3.24 -4.65
N GLY A 27 5.20 3.44 -4.77
CA GLY A 27 5.82 4.76 -4.76
C GLY A 27 5.34 5.72 -5.84
N PRO A 28 5.17 5.28 -7.10
CA PRO A 28 4.67 6.17 -8.15
C PRO A 28 3.30 6.82 -7.85
N TRP A 29 2.48 6.20 -7.01
CA TRP A 29 1.16 6.72 -6.63
C TRP A 29 1.19 7.70 -5.44
N ALA A 30 2.23 7.64 -4.60
CA ALA A 30 2.29 8.42 -3.36
C ALA A 30 2.22 9.94 -3.56
N PRO A 31 2.93 10.55 -4.53
CA PRO A 31 2.80 11.99 -4.79
C PRO A 31 1.37 12.39 -5.16
N GLY A 32 0.66 11.54 -5.92
CA GLY A 32 -0.74 11.78 -6.31
C GLY A 32 -1.70 11.76 -5.13
N LEU A 33 -1.50 10.87 -4.14
CA LEU A 33 -2.29 10.83 -2.91
C LEU A 33 -2.03 12.08 -2.05
N VAL A 34 -0.77 12.45 -1.85
CA VAL A 34 -0.40 13.63 -1.04
C VAL A 34 -0.90 14.92 -1.69
N ALA A 35 -0.78 15.05 -3.01
CA ALA A 35 -1.35 16.19 -3.73
C ALA A 35 -2.89 16.26 -3.61
N PHE A 36 -3.56 15.10 -3.69
CA PHE A 36 -5.02 15.02 -3.52
C PHE A 36 -5.45 15.37 -2.09
N ALA A 37 -4.62 15.10 -1.09
CA ALA A 37 -4.88 15.47 0.29
C ALA A 37 -4.86 16.98 0.54
N ALA A 38 -4.23 17.77 -0.35
CA ALA A 38 -4.09 19.20 -0.24
C ALA A 38 -3.64 19.61 1.18
N LEU A 39 -2.52 19.01 1.63
CA LEU A 39 -1.96 19.24 2.95
C LEU A 39 -1.57 20.70 3.14
N ARG A 40 -1.77 21.22 4.36
CA ARG A 40 -1.46 22.60 4.72
C ARG A 40 -0.33 22.66 5.75
N PRO A 41 0.48 23.71 5.75
CA PRO A 41 1.49 23.91 6.78
C PRO A 41 0.86 23.86 8.19
N GLY A 42 1.51 23.15 9.10
CA GLY A 42 1.08 23.03 10.49
C GLY A 42 0.06 21.93 10.78
N GLU A 43 -0.48 21.22 9.78
CA GLU A 43 -1.44 20.14 10.02
C GLU A 43 -0.80 18.93 10.72
N ARG A 44 -1.62 18.22 11.52
CA ARG A 44 -1.31 16.95 12.16
C ARG A 44 -1.82 15.84 11.27
N VAL A 45 -0.91 15.03 10.73
CA VAL A 45 -1.18 13.97 9.75
C VAL A 45 -0.90 12.60 10.35
N LEU A 46 -1.82 11.65 10.14
CA LEU A 46 -1.62 10.23 10.42
C LEU A 46 -1.56 9.47 9.09
N ASP A 47 -0.47 8.74 8.85
CA ASP A 47 -0.33 7.79 7.74
C ASP A 47 -0.59 6.37 8.28
N VAL A 48 -1.75 5.79 7.95
CA VAL A 48 -2.20 4.48 8.44
C VAL A 48 -1.77 3.37 7.49
N ALA A 49 -1.19 2.31 8.02
CA ALA A 49 -0.47 1.27 7.29
C ALA A 49 0.68 1.89 6.47
N CYS A 50 1.48 2.69 7.14
CA CYS A 50 2.51 3.54 6.51
C CYS A 50 3.65 2.74 5.86
N GLY A 51 3.78 1.44 6.16
CA GLY A 51 4.86 0.60 5.66
C GLY A 51 6.22 1.20 6.00
N THR A 52 7.08 1.30 5.00
CA THR A 52 8.42 1.90 5.14
C THR A 52 8.42 3.45 5.14
N GLY A 53 7.23 4.08 5.21
CA GLY A 53 7.06 5.49 5.51
C GLY A 53 7.15 6.45 4.33
N LEU A 54 6.94 6.00 3.11
CA LEU A 54 7.04 6.87 1.93
C LEU A 54 6.02 8.02 1.97
N VAL A 55 4.73 7.70 2.24
CA VAL A 55 3.67 8.72 2.28
C VAL A 55 3.85 9.66 3.46
N ALA A 56 4.18 9.12 4.64
CA ALA A 56 4.49 9.92 5.82
C ALA A 56 5.62 10.95 5.56
N ARG A 57 6.69 10.55 4.84
CA ARG A 57 7.80 11.45 4.48
C ARG A 57 7.38 12.55 3.52
N LEU A 58 6.57 12.23 2.52
CA LEU A 58 6.01 13.23 1.61
C LEU A 58 5.07 14.18 2.34
N ALA A 59 4.24 13.65 3.25
CA ALA A 59 3.38 14.47 4.10
C ALA A 59 4.18 15.41 5.00
N ALA A 60 5.28 14.92 5.62
CA ALA A 60 6.17 15.73 6.46
C ALA A 60 6.76 16.93 5.71
N THR A 61 7.16 16.71 4.45
CA THR A 61 7.62 17.80 3.58
C THR A 61 6.50 18.81 3.30
N ALA A 62 5.28 18.32 3.05
CA ALA A 62 4.16 19.18 2.68
C ALA A 62 3.63 20.02 3.86
N VAL A 63 3.57 19.46 5.08
CA VAL A 63 3.10 20.20 6.27
C VAL A 63 4.16 21.13 6.88
N GLY A 64 5.43 20.96 6.46
CA GLY A 64 6.53 21.83 6.90
C GLY A 64 6.91 21.66 8.37
N PRO A 65 7.85 22.49 8.87
CA PRO A 65 8.45 22.31 10.21
C PRO A 65 7.48 22.55 11.38
N THR A 66 6.35 23.19 11.15
CA THR A 66 5.32 23.43 12.17
C THR A 66 4.24 22.34 12.20
N GLY A 67 4.24 21.42 11.22
CA GLY A 67 3.34 20.28 11.18
C GLY A 67 3.82 19.12 12.05
N GLN A 68 2.97 18.11 12.16
CA GLN A 68 3.26 16.86 12.85
C GLN A 68 2.83 15.67 11.97
N VAL A 69 3.68 14.65 11.85
CA VAL A 69 3.32 13.46 11.10
C VAL A 69 3.56 12.23 11.97
N THR A 70 2.59 11.34 11.98
CA THR A 70 2.69 10.02 12.62
C THR A 70 2.49 8.96 11.56
N GLY A 71 3.38 7.97 11.48
CA GLY A 71 3.23 6.76 10.68
C GLY A 71 2.84 5.60 11.58
N LEU A 72 1.71 4.97 11.33
CA LEU A 72 1.21 3.79 12.05
C LEU A 72 1.31 2.56 11.14
N ASP A 73 1.95 1.49 11.62
CA ASP A 73 1.93 0.18 10.95
C ASP A 73 1.90 -0.94 11.99
N ILE A 74 1.27 -2.06 11.66
CA ILE A 74 1.20 -3.24 12.53
C ILE A 74 2.47 -4.08 12.46
N ASN A 75 3.31 -3.88 11.46
CA ASN A 75 4.53 -4.63 11.24
C ASN A 75 5.76 -3.83 11.68
N GLU A 76 6.33 -4.18 12.83
CA GLU A 76 7.52 -3.50 13.36
C GLU A 76 8.72 -3.55 12.37
N ASN A 77 8.88 -4.61 11.58
CA ASN A 77 9.95 -4.66 10.57
C ASN A 77 9.81 -3.58 9.50
N MET A 78 8.58 -3.14 9.17
CA MET A 78 8.36 -1.97 8.30
C MET A 78 8.87 -0.69 8.96
N LEU A 79 8.56 -0.52 10.26
CA LEU A 79 8.95 0.67 11.02
C LEU A 79 10.46 0.73 11.29
N VAL A 80 11.11 -0.42 11.45
CA VAL A 80 12.59 -0.49 11.52
C VAL A 80 13.21 0.07 10.25
N VAL A 81 12.71 -0.31 9.07
CA VAL A 81 13.19 0.26 7.81
C VAL A 81 12.81 1.74 7.71
N ALA A 82 11.60 2.13 8.09
CA ALA A 82 11.18 3.53 8.08
C ALA A 82 12.10 4.42 8.93
N ARG A 83 12.50 3.98 10.11
CA ARG A 83 13.44 4.70 10.99
C ARG A 83 14.86 4.76 10.44
N SER A 84 15.28 3.76 9.66
CA SER A 84 16.65 3.69 9.09
C SER A 84 16.87 4.62 7.89
N LEU A 85 15.78 5.07 7.25
CA LEU A 85 15.87 5.98 6.10
C LEU A 85 16.15 7.42 6.58
N PRO A 86 16.84 8.26 5.77
CA PRO A 86 17.12 9.65 6.13
C PRO A 86 15.84 10.41 6.50
N PRO A 87 15.88 11.32 7.50
CA PRO A 87 14.72 12.11 7.86
C PRO A 87 14.27 12.98 6.67
N PRO A 88 12.95 13.18 6.47
CA PRO A 88 12.47 14.07 5.42
C PRO A 88 12.76 15.53 5.78
N PRO A 89 12.86 16.43 4.81
CA PRO A 89 12.76 17.86 5.08
C PRO A 89 11.36 18.20 5.60
N GLY A 90 11.22 19.16 6.52
CA GLY A 90 9.95 19.61 7.07
C GLY A 90 9.68 19.07 8.48
N ALA A 91 8.50 18.48 8.71
CA ALA A 91 8.15 17.91 10.00
C ALA A 91 8.96 16.65 10.34
N SER A 92 9.19 16.42 11.63
CA SER A 92 9.62 15.09 12.10
C SER A 92 8.50 14.08 11.96
N VAL A 93 8.85 12.80 11.72
CA VAL A 93 7.88 11.70 11.66
C VAL A 93 8.02 10.82 12.90
N ILE A 94 6.92 10.60 13.60
CA ILE A 94 6.83 9.66 14.71
C ILE A 94 6.33 8.32 14.16
N TRP A 95 7.06 7.24 14.43
CA TRP A 95 6.72 5.89 13.99
C TRP A 95 6.13 5.08 15.13
N VAL A 96 4.90 4.60 14.96
CA VAL A 96 4.12 3.90 15.99
C VAL A 96 3.71 2.52 15.48
N GLU A 97 4.03 1.47 16.24
CA GLU A 97 3.47 0.14 16.01
C GLU A 97 2.04 0.10 16.55
N GLY A 98 1.08 -0.36 15.73
CA GLY A 98 -0.30 -0.47 16.17
C GLY A 98 -1.25 -0.99 15.11
N ASP A 99 -2.42 -1.44 15.57
CA ASP A 99 -3.51 -1.93 14.73
C ASP A 99 -4.41 -0.78 14.27
N ALA A 100 -4.66 -0.69 12.97
CA ALA A 100 -5.58 0.28 12.39
C ALA A 100 -7.04 0.10 12.89
N GLY A 101 -7.42 -1.10 13.32
CA GLY A 101 -8.73 -1.40 13.87
C GLY A 101 -8.90 -1.07 15.36
N ALA A 102 -7.79 -0.73 16.07
CA ALA A 102 -7.78 -0.40 17.50
C ALA A 102 -6.61 0.55 17.82
N MET A 103 -6.71 1.79 17.34
CA MET A 103 -5.63 2.78 17.46
C MET A 103 -5.52 3.35 18.87
N ASP A 104 -4.32 3.31 19.45
CA ASP A 104 -4.05 3.92 20.76
C ASP A 104 -3.74 5.43 20.60
N PHE A 105 -4.70 6.16 20.04
CA PHE A 105 -4.69 7.61 19.97
C PHE A 105 -5.99 8.18 20.57
N PRO A 106 -5.92 9.32 21.26
CA PRO A 106 -7.13 10.05 21.66
C PRO A 106 -8.00 10.41 20.46
N GLY A 107 -9.31 10.56 20.68
CA GLY A 107 -10.19 11.12 19.67
C GLY A 107 -9.78 12.53 19.27
N ALA A 108 -10.05 12.95 18.04
CA ALA A 108 -9.76 14.30 17.54
C ALA A 108 -8.28 14.69 17.61
N SER A 109 -7.37 13.76 17.38
CA SER A 109 -5.91 13.97 17.44
C SER A 109 -5.32 14.47 16.13
N PHE A 110 -5.95 14.19 14.99
CA PHE A 110 -5.39 14.45 13.66
C PHE A 110 -6.33 15.29 12.79
N ASP A 111 -5.74 16.13 11.96
CA ASP A 111 -6.46 16.96 10.99
C ASP A 111 -6.67 16.22 9.68
N VAL A 112 -5.71 15.33 9.33
CA VAL A 112 -5.70 14.54 8.09
C VAL A 112 -5.26 13.12 8.36
N ILE A 113 -5.94 12.16 7.73
CA ILE A 113 -5.49 10.77 7.66
C ILE A 113 -5.21 10.40 6.22
N LEU A 114 -4.09 9.73 6.01
CA LEU A 114 -3.67 9.12 4.75
C LEU A 114 -3.63 7.61 4.93
N CYS A 115 -4.04 6.84 3.91
CA CYS A 115 -3.83 5.40 3.86
C CYS A 115 -3.65 4.96 2.39
N GLN A 116 -2.42 4.60 2.03
CA GLN A 116 -2.08 4.17 0.68
C GLN A 116 -1.99 2.65 0.60
N GLN A 117 -2.87 2.01 -0.19
CA GLN A 117 -2.92 0.57 -0.42
C GLN A 117 -2.85 -0.28 0.87
N GLY A 118 -3.43 0.24 1.96
CA GLY A 118 -3.50 -0.43 3.27
C GLY A 118 -4.82 -1.17 3.48
N LEU A 119 -5.94 -0.60 3.03
CA LEU A 119 -7.30 -1.03 3.36
C LEU A 119 -7.56 -2.53 3.09
N GLN A 120 -7.02 -3.09 2.01
CA GLN A 120 -7.18 -4.50 1.63
C GLN A 120 -6.52 -5.48 2.60
N PHE A 121 -5.65 -5.01 3.47
CA PHE A 121 -4.95 -5.85 4.45
C PHE A 121 -5.60 -5.82 5.84
N PHE A 122 -6.59 -4.95 6.06
CA PHE A 122 -7.28 -4.90 7.35
C PHE A 122 -8.28 -6.04 7.46
N PRO A 123 -8.20 -6.86 8.52
CA PRO A 123 -9.16 -7.96 8.76
C PRO A 123 -10.60 -7.45 8.90
N ASP A 124 -10.78 -6.30 9.57
CA ASP A 124 -12.04 -5.57 9.66
C ASP A 124 -11.86 -4.14 9.14
N GLN A 125 -12.20 -3.95 7.85
CA GLN A 125 -12.11 -2.66 7.19
C GLN A 125 -13.03 -1.62 7.82
N ALA A 126 -14.20 -2.04 8.28
CA ALA A 126 -15.17 -1.15 8.91
C ALA A 126 -14.67 -0.66 10.28
N ALA A 127 -14.05 -1.53 11.09
CA ALA A 127 -13.43 -1.13 12.35
C ALA A 127 -12.30 -0.12 12.11
N ALA A 128 -11.41 -0.38 11.16
CA ALA A 128 -10.31 0.53 10.82
C ALA A 128 -10.82 1.91 10.36
N LEU A 129 -11.86 1.94 9.53
CA LEU A 129 -12.45 3.21 9.08
C LEU A 129 -13.16 3.95 10.20
N ARG A 130 -13.83 3.26 11.14
CA ARG A 130 -14.40 3.90 12.35
C ARG A 130 -13.32 4.49 13.26
N GLU A 131 -12.20 3.79 13.44
CA GLU A 131 -11.05 4.31 14.19
C GLU A 131 -10.43 5.53 13.50
N MET A 132 -10.25 5.49 12.17
CA MET A 132 -9.83 6.66 11.42
C MET A 132 -10.79 7.85 11.62
N HIS A 133 -12.10 7.60 11.60
CA HIS A 133 -13.08 8.66 11.86
C HIS A 133 -12.97 9.19 13.31
N ARG A 134 -12.81 8.32 14.30
CA ARG A 134 -12.71 8.68 15.73
C ARG A 134 -11.52 9.57 16.03
N VAL A 135 -10.36 9.29 15.42
CA VAL A 135 -9.12 10.03 15.69
C VAL A 135 -8.98 11.32 14.87
N LEU A 136 -9.85 11.55 13.89
CA LEU A 136 -9.94 12.83 13.17
C LEU A 136 -10.66 13.88 14.01
N VAL A 137 -10.21 15.13 13.92
CA VAL A 137 -10.96 16.29 14.43
C VAL A 137 -12.27 16.44 13.65
N PRO A 138 -13.33 17.06 14.25
CA PRO A 138 -14.53 17.45 13.49
C PRO A 138 -14.15 18.30 12.28
N GLY A 139 -14.58 17.86 11.08
CA GLY A 139 -14.23 18.48 9.80
C GLY A 139 -12.84 18.11 9.25
N GLY A 140 -12.08 17.27 9.94
CA GLY A 140 -10.89 16.64 9.43
C GLY A 140 -11.19 15.74 8.22
N ARG A 141 -10.16 15.29 7.50
CA ARG A 141 -10.34 14.53 6.26
C ARG A 141 -9.52 13.27 6.20
N VAL A 142 -10.09 12.23 5.59
CA VAL A 142 -9.39 10.99 5.26
C VAL A 142 -9.17 10.92 3.75
N LEU A 143 -7.98 10.50 3.35
CA LEU A 143 -7.61 10.22 1.95
C LEU A 143 -7.13 8.78 1.85
N LEU A 144 -7.78 8.01 1.00
CA LEU A 144 -7.43 6.62 0.75
C LEU A 144 -7.01 6.44 -0.70
N SER A 145 -6.03 5.58 -0.90
CA SER A 145 -5.70 5.04 -2.21
C SER A 145 -5.85 3.53 -2.17
N VAL A 146 -6.66 2.98 -3.06
CA VAL A 146 -6.88 1.54 -3.18
C VAL A 146 -6.75 1.11 -4.64
N TRP A 147 -6.27 -0.12 -4.88
CA TRP A 147 -6.23 -0.67 -6.23
C TRP A 147 -7.63 -0.71 -6.83
N ARG A 148 -7.75 -0.46 -8.11
CA ARG A 148 -9.03 -0.54 -8.84
C ARG A 148 -9.22 -1.91 -9.49
N SER A 149 -8.13 -2.50 -9.98
CA SER A 149 -8.12 -3.78 -10.66
C SER A 149 -6.75 -4.44 -10.57
N ALA A 150 -6.69 -5.71 -10.93
CA ALA A 150 -5.41 -6.35 -11.19
C ALA A 150 -4.93 -5.92 -12.59
N GLY A 151 -3.92 -5.08 -12.68
CA GLY A 151 -3.28 -4.72 -13.95
C GLY A 151 -2.63 -5.94 -14.64
N PRO A 152 -2.23 -5.79 -15.92
CA PRO A 152 -1.69 -6.90 -16.73
C PRO A 152 -0.55 -7.68 -16.05
N TYR A 153 0.36 -6.98 -15.38
CA TYR A 153 1.45 -7.62 -14.64
C TYR A 153 0.93 -8.56 -13.54
N ASN A 154 -0.04 -8.11 -12.75
CA ASN A 154 -0.56 -8.90 -11.64
C ASN A 154 -1.38 -10.10 -12.13
N VAL A 155 -2.07 -9.95 -13.26
CA VAL A 155 -2.77 -11.07 -13.92
C VAL A 155 -1.78 -12.12 -14.39
N ALA A 156 -0.72 -11.72 -15.09
CA ALA A 156 0.32 -12.62 -15.58
C ALA A 156 1.03 -13.36 -14.44
N VAL A 157 1.39 -12.65 -13.37
CA VAL A 157 2.01 -13.24 -12.17
C VAL A 157 1.07 -14.23 -11.49
N ALA A 158 -0.22 -13.89 -11.33
CA ALA A 158 -1.18 -14.78 -10.69
C ALA A 158 -1.38 -16.09 -11.49
N GLN A 159 -1.40 -16.01 -12.81
CA GLN A 159 -1.48 -17.18 -13.69
C GLN A 159 -0.22 -18.06 -13.59
N ALA A 160 0.96 -17.45 -13.58
CA ALA A 160 2.21 -18.18 -13.42
C ALA A 160 2.31 -18.83 -12.02
N LEU A 161 1.92 -18.14 -10.96
CA LEU A 161 1.86 -18.71 -9.60
C LEU A 161 0.89 -19.90 -9.53
N GLU A 162 -0.25 -19.81 -10.19
CA GLU A 162 -1.23 -20.91 -10.23
C GLU A 162 -0.63 -22.17 -10.83
N GLN A 163 0.13 -22.04 -11.91
CA GLN A 163 0.78 -23.14 -12.60
C GLN A 163 1.96 -23.75 -11.81
N TYR A 164 2.82 -22.92 -11.21
CA TYR A 164 4.08 -23.39 -10.62
C TYR A 164 4.05 -23.54 -9.11
N ALA A 165 3.22 -22.75 -8.41
CA ALA A 165 3.12 -22.72 -6.95
C ALA A 165 1.73 -23.10 -6.41
N GLY A 166 0.79 -23.41 -7.31
CA GLY A 166 -0.56 -23.89 -6.98
C GLY A 166 -1.61 -22.79 -6.75
N VAL A 167 -2.88 -23.20 -6.86
CA VAL A 167 -4.06 -22.33 -6.78
C VAL A 167 -4.10 -21.52 -5.48
N ALA A 168 -3.76 -22.12 -4.34
CA ALA A 168 -3.77 -21.44 -3.03
C ALA A 168 -2.80 -20.25 -3.00
N THR A 169 -1.61 -20.39 -3.57
CA THR A 169 -0.60 -19.32 -3.68
C THR A 169 -1.09 -18.20 -4.59
N ALA A 170 -1.66 -18.54 -5.73
CA ALA A 170 -2.23 -17.57 -6.67
C ALA A 170 -3.41 -16.80 -6.04
N THR A 171 -4.28 -17.48 -5.30
CA THR A 171 -5.40 -16.85 -4.58
C THR A 171 -4.89 -15.87 -3.52
N ARG A 172 -3.88 -16.26 -2.74
CA ARG A 172 -3.22 -15.36 -1.77
C ARG A 172 -2.60 -14.14 -2.44
N TYR A 173 -1.95 -14.31 -3.59
CA TYR A 173 -1.40 -13.19 -4.35
C TYR A 173 -2.49 -12.25 -4.84
N ARG A 174 -3.58 -12.80 -5.43
CA ARG A 174 -4.72 -12.01 -5.92
C ARG A 174 -5.40 -11.22 -4.79
N SER A 175 -5.49 -11.78 -3.57
CA SER A 175 -6.16 -11.12 -2.44
C SER A 175 -5.54 -9.77 -2.08
N SER A 176 -4.25 -9.56 -2.33
CA SER A 176 -3.58 -8.27 -2.14
C SER A 176 -4.09 -7.16 -3.09
N ARG A 177 -4.86 -7.52 -4.11
CA ARG A 177 -5.47 -6.62 -5.09
C ARG A 177 -7.00 -6.68 -5.08
N VAL A 178 -7.60 -7.46 -4.17
CA VAL A 178 -9.05 -7.48 -3.97
C VAL A 178 -9.44 -6.30 -3.10
N VAL A 179 -10.12 -5.34 -3.70
CA VAL A 179 -10.58 -4.12 -3.03
C VAL A 179 -12.03 -3.87 -3.37
N PRO A 180 -12.78 -3.16 -2.52
CA PRO A 180 -14.11 -2.72 -2.84
C PRO A 180 -14.12 -1.89 -4.14
N ASP A 181 -15.12 -2.10 -4.98
CA ASP A 181 -15.37 -1.16 -6.07
C ASP A 181 -15.72 0.25 -5.52
N ALA A 182 -15.80 1.24 -6.38
CA ALA A 182 -16.03 2.62 -5.94
C ALA A 182 -17.34 2.77 -5.14
N GLY A 183 -18.40 2.04 -5.52
CA GLY A 183 -19.68 2.06 -4.80
C GLY A 183 -19.59 1.39 -3.41
N ALA A 184 -18.91 0.24 -3.32
CA ALA A 184 -18.68 -0.44 -2.06
C ALA A 184 -17.76 0.38 -1.14
N LEU A 185 -16.70 1.01 -1.68
CA LEU A 185 -15.83 1.91 -0.91
C LEU A 185 -16.59 3.13 -0.38
N GLN A 186 -17.50 3.70 -1.20
CA GLN A 186 -18.36 4.81 -0.78
C GLN A 186 -19.28 4.40 0.38
N ARG A 187 -19.90 3.21 0.32
CA ARG A 187 -20.73 2.68 1.40
C ARG A 187 -19.93 2.46 2.69
N LEU A 188 -18.76 1.82 2.60
CA LEU A 188 -17.89 1.58 3.75
C LEU A 188 -17.50 2.89 4.46
N LEU A 189 -17.16 3.93 3.71
CA LEU A 189 -16.85 5.25 4.28
C LEU A 189 -18.07 5.89 4.94
N ALA A 190 -19.24 5.85 4.28
CA ALA A 190 -20.46 6.40 4.84
C ALA A 190 -20.91 5.68 6.12
N GLU A 191 -20.85 4.35 6.15
CA GLU A 191 -21.16 3.51 7.32
C GLU A 191 -20.19 3.75 8.50
N ALA A 192 -18.96 4.14 8.22
CA ALA A 192 -17.99 4.53 9.24
C ALA A 192 -18.19 5.97 9.78
N GLY A 193 -19.19 6.71 9.27
CA GLY A 193 -19.53 8.07 9.72
C GLY A 193 -19.01 9.20 8.84
N PHE A 194 -18.23 8.88 7.82
CA PHE A 194 -17.68 9.89 6.91
C PHE A 194 -18.77 10.53 6.00
N ARG A 195 -18.58 11.79 5.69
CA ARG A 195 -19.47 12.58 4.82
C ARG A 195 -18.71 13.13 3.63
N LYS A 196 -19.43 13.66 2.64
CA LYS A 196 -18.85 14.27 1.42
C LYS A 196 -17.84 13.35 0.74
N VAL A 197 -18.18 12.06 0.66
CA VAL A 197 -17.31 11.07 0.04
C VAL A 197 -17.16 11.38 -1.45
N HIS A 198 -15.92 11.57 -1.89
CA HIS A 198 -15.56 11.78 -3.26
C HIS A 198 -14.55 10.73 -3.69
N ILE A 199 -14.86 9.98 -4.76
CA ILE A 199 -13.99 8.94 -5.29
C ILE A 199 -13.68 9.25 -6.75
N ARG A 200 -12.40 9.27 -7.09
CA ARG A 200 -11.94 9.43 -8.46
C ARG A 200 -11.02 8.31 -8.89
N ARG A 201 -11.13 7.90 -10.14
CA ARG A 201 -10.17 7.01 -10.80
C ARG A 201 -8.89 7.78 -11.11
N SER A 202 -7.76 7.13 -10.90
CA SER A 202 -6.46 7.57 -11.39
C SER A 202 -5.78 6.41 -12.10
N ALA A 203 -5.16 6.69 -13.24
CA ALA A 203 -4.46 5.71 -14.07
C ALA A 203 -3.06 6.21 -14.38
N MET A 204 -2.10 5.29 -14.44
CA MET A 204 -0.74 5.58 -14.92
C MET A 204 -0.14 4.36 -15.61
N THR A 205 0.94 4.59 -16.32
CA THR A 205 1.79 3.52 -16.85
C THR A 205 2.92 3.25 -15.89
N ILE A 206 2.98 2.03 -15.38
CA ILE A 206 4.08 1.53 -14.54
C ILE A 206 5.16 0.97 -15.45
N ARG A 207 6.38 1.48 -15.32
CA ARG A 207 7.56 0.95 -16.04
C ARG A 207 8.34 0.03 -15.12
N LEU A 208 8.48 -1.22 -15.54
CA LEU A 208 9.24 -2.25 -14.83
C LEU A 208 10.52 -2.55 -15.63
N PRO A 209 11.64 -2.81 -14.95
CA PRO A 209 12.87 -3.23 -15.60
C PRO A 209 12.74 -4.64 -16.19
N SER A 210 13.84 -5.22 -16.66
CA SER A 210 13.86 -6.61 -17.14
C SER A 210 13.16 -7.57 -16.17
N LEU A 211 12.13 -8.28 -16.66
CA LEU A 211 11.27 -9.11 -15.83
C LEU A 211 11.96 -10.37 -15.29
N GLU A 212 13.07 -10.80 -15.88
CA GLU A 212 13.76 -12.04 -15.47
C GLU A 212 14.22 -12.01 -14.01
N SER A 213 14.82 -10.89 -13.59
CA SER A 213 15.23 -10.69 -12.19
C SER A 213 14.17 -10.02 -11.34
N PHE A 214 13.34 -9.16 -11.96
CA PHE A 214 12.36 -8.39 -11.26
C PHE A 214 11.24 -9.22 -10.63
N VAL A 215 10.67 -10.17 -11.38
CA VAL A 215 9.52 -10.98 -10.94
C VAL A 215 9.82 -11.70 -9.64
N LEU A 216 10.96 -12.40 -9.58
CA LEU A 216 11.34 -13.17 -8.39
C LEU A 216 11.63 -12.26 -7.19
N GLY A 217 12.33 -11.15 -7.39
CA GLY A 217 12.59 -10.16 -6.35
C GLY A 217 11.30 -9.54 -5.79
N HIS A 218 10.35 -9.19 -6.67
CA HIS A 218 9.05 -8.67 -6.27
C HIS A 218 8.24 -9.69 -5.44
N LEU A 219 8.19 -10.95 -5.88
CA LEU A 219 7.45 -12.00 -5.17
C LEU A 219 8.06 -12.35 -3.81
N SER A 220 9.39 -12.30 -3.70
CA SER A 220 10.11 -12.55 -2.44
C SER A 220 9.88 -11.45 -1.37
N GLY A 221 9.43 -10.25 -1.76
CA GLY A 221 9.05 -9.16 -0.85
C GLY A 221 7.54 -9.13 -0.52
N GLY A 222 6.79 -10.18 -0.83
CA GLY A 222 5.32 -10.19 -0.70
C GLY A 222 4.76 -11.37 0.10
N SER A 223 3.43 -11.45 0.14
CA SER A 223 2.66 -12.47 0.89
C SER A 223 2.89 -13.92 0.44
N VAL A 224 3.51 -14.11 -0.73
CA VAL A 224 3.79 -15.43 -1.33
C VAL A 224 5.27 -15.82 -1.27
N ALA A 225 6.11 -15.04 -0.57
CA ALA A 225 7.55 -15.24 -0.51
C ALA A 225 7.95 -16.67 -0.13
N GLY A 226 7.34 -17.25 0.90
CA GLY A 226 7.63 -18.60 1.34
C GLY A 226 7.28 -19.68 0.29
N ALA A 227 6.16 -19.51 -0.42
CA ALA A 227 5.77 -20.44 -1.47
C ALA A 227 6.72 -20.36 -2.68
N VAL A 228 7.17 -19.16 -3.04
CA VAL A 228 8.14 -18.97 -4.14
C VAL A 228 9.54 -19.49 -3.76
N ALA A 229 9.96 -19.33 -2.50
CA ALA A 229 11.21 -19.86 -2.00
C ALA A 229 11.25 -21.42 -2.03
N ALA A 230 10.10 -22.08 -1.86
CA ALA A 230 9.97 -23.54 -1.91
C ALA A 230 10.05 -24.13 -3.34
N LEU A 231 9.95 -23.30 -4.38
CA LEU A 231 10.09 -23.74 -5.77
C LEU A 231 11.55 -24.11 -6.11
N SER A 232 11.76 -25.08 -7.00
CA SER A 232 13.07 -25.35 -7.57
C SER A 232 13.57 -24.15 -8.39
N GLU A 233 14.87 -24.09 -8.64
CA GLU A 233 15.45 -23.04 -9.49
C GLU A 233 14.85 -23.05 -10.91
N GLU A 234 14.64 -24.24 -11.46
CA GLU A 234 14.00 -24.42 -12.77
C GLU A 234 12.56 -23.89 -12.78
N GLN A 235 11.76 -24.18 -11.74
CA GLN A 235 10.39 -23.69 -11.61
C GLN A 235 10.35 -22.18 -11.47
N ARG A 236 11.24 -21.58 -10.68
CA ARG A 236 11.36 -20.12 -10.55
C ARG A 236 11.70 -19.46 -11.89
N ALA A 237 12.65 -20.02 -12.61
CA ALA A 237 13.02 -19.53 -13.94
C ALA A 237 11.87 -19.65 -14.94
N ALA A 238 11.13 -20.77 -14.91
CA ALA A 238 9.96 -21.00 -15.76
C ALA A 238 8.82 -19.99 -15.44
N LEU A 239 8.56 -19.75 -14.15
CA LEU A 239 7.59 -18.75 -13.71
C LEU A 239 7.95 -17.36 -14.26
N ALA A 240 9.18 -16.92 -14.11
CA ALA A 240 9.61 -15.59 -14.60
C ALA A 240 9.51 -15.50 -16.14
N ARG A 241 9.88 -16.54 -16.86
CA ARG A 241 9.74 -16.61 -18.33
C ARG A 241 8.27 -16.54 -18.77
N GLN A 242 7.37 -17.22 -18.07
CA GLN A 242 5.93 -17.19 -18.39
C GLN A 242 5.37 -15.78 -18.21
N VAL A 243 5.70 -15.10 -17.11
CA VAL A 243 5.29 -13.70 -16.90
C VAL A 243 5.82 -12.79 -18.00
N LYS A 244 7.09 -12.96 -18.41
CA LYS A 244 7.69 -12.18 -19.51
C LYS A 244 6.95 -12.42 -20.83
N LEU A 245 6.63 -13.66 -21.17
CA LEU A 245 5.88 -13.98 -22.38
C LEU A 245 4.47 -13.40 -22.37
N ALA A 246 3.76 -13.50 -21.24
CA ALA A 246 2.41 -12.93 -21.09
C ALA A 246 2.37 -11.41 -21.23
N LEU A 247 3.51 -10.74 -20.97
CA LEU A 247 3.63 -9.27 -21.05
C LEU A 247 4.34 -8.78 -22.33
N GLN A 248 4.55 -9.66 -23.31
CA GLN A 248 5.27 -9.30 -24.54
C GLN A 248 4.63 -8.12 -25.30
N ALA A 249 3.30 -7.98 -25.25
CA ALA A 249 2.58 -6.86 -25.85
C ALA A 249 2.85 -5.49 -25.17
N TYR A 250 3.45 -5.52 -23.99
CA TYR A 250 3.81 -4.32 -23.20
C TYR A 250 5.31 -4.05 -23.18
N ALA A 251 6.09 -4.66 -24.06
CA ALA A 251 7.54 -4.49 -24.11
C ALA A 251 7.93 -3.01 -24.27
N ASP A 252 8.89 -2.53 -23.46
CA ASP A 252 9.44 -1.16 -23.47
C ASP A 252 10.95 -1.24 -23.17
N GLY A 253 11.77 -1.19 -24.22
CA GLY A 253 13.19 -1.49 -24.11
C GLY A 253 13.47 -2.87 -23.55
N ASP A 254 14.31 -2.95 -22.51
CA ASP A 254 14.63 -4.21 -21.82
C ASP A 254 13.55 -4.64 -20.80
N GLY A 255 12.54 -3.78 -20.56
CA GLY A 255 11.48 -3.98 -19.59
C GLY A 255 10.09 -3.99 -20.19
N VAL A 256 9.11 -3.58 -19.38
CA VAL A 256 7.71 -3.45 -19.80
C VAL A 256 7.08 -2.17 -19.26
N ALA A 257 6.13 -1.62 -20.02
CA ALA A 257 5.29 -0.49 -19.64
C ALA A 257 3.82 -0.95 -19.56
N VAL A 258 3.33 -1.18 -18.35
CA VAL A 258 1.98 -1.73 -18.11
C VAL A 258 1.04 -0.69 -17.51
N PRO A 259 -0.24 -0.65 -17.94
CA PRO A 259 -1.23 0.20 -17.28
C PRO A 259 -1.55 -0.32 -15.88
N ASP A 260 -1.74 0.59 -14.94
CA ASP A 260 -2.25 0.30 -13.60
C ASP A 260 -3.23 1.40 -13.16
N GLU A 261 -4.16 1.06 -12.26
CA GLU A 261 -5.25 1.94 -11.86
C GLU A 261 -5.55 1.84 -10.37
N ILE A 262 -5.87 3.00 -9.81
CA ILE A 262 -6.33 3.12 -8.43
C ILE A 262 -7.63 3.93 -8.34
N ASN A 263 -8.37 3.74 -7.26
CA ASN A 263 -9.35 4.69 -6.76
C ASN A 263 -8.69 5.54 -5.68
N LEU A 264 -8.81 6.86 -5.82
CA LEU A 264 -8.49 7.83 -4.77
C LEU A 264 -9.80 8.28 -4.14
N ALA A 265 -9.95 8.07 -2.84
CA ALA A 265 -11.13 8.50 -2.09
C ALA A 265 -10.75 9.61 -1.11
N ALA A 266 -11.60 10.61 -1.00
CA ALA A 266 -11.55 11.66 0.02
C ALA A 266 -12.88 11.73 0.74
N ALA A 267 -12.87 11.90 2.07
CA ALA A 267 -14.08 12.07 2.86
C ALA A 267 -13.79 12.93 4.10
N GLN A 268 -14.84 13.49 4.71
CA GLN A 268 -14.77 14.35 5.91
C GLN A 268 -15.39 13.63 7.12
N ALA A 269 -14.80 13.86 8.31
CA ALA A 269 -15.33 13.44 9.59
C ALA A 269 -16.40 14.43 10.10
#